data_1eb5d29538f63e1214a57f44dd466ee2
#
_entry.id   1eb5d29538f63e1214a57f44dd466ee2
#
_cell.length_a   1.000
_cell.length_b   1.000
_cell.length_c   1.000
_cell.angle_alpha   90.00
_cell.angle_beta   90.00
_cell.angle_gamma   90.00
#
_symmetry.space_group_name_H-M   'P 1'
#
loop_
_entity.id
_entity.type
_entity.pdbx_description
1 polymer ?
#
loop_
_entity_poly.entity_id
_entity_poly.type
_entity_poly.pdbx_seq_one_letter_code
_entity_poly.pdbx_strand_id
1 'polypeptide(L)'
;EARQYTLDSTIVPSSAAATGFAAPSFEPGRPLVDALTDLAGRLYRTFEFAPGATTVSTPVDEVLARRAGVCQDFAHLTIAGLRGLGLATRYVSGYLETLPPPGRARLVGADVSHAWVSVFVPQVGWIDLDPTNDQFANERYVTVAWGRDYSDVPPLKGVIFTESERQALEVTVDAVEIAEDDPVLAGVAR
;
A
#
# COMPACT_ATOMS: atom_id res chain seq x y z
N GLU A 1 -1.86 17.23 -12.53
CA GLU A 1 -1.48 15.81 -12.43
C GLU A 1 -2.15 15.12 -11.22
N ALA A 2 -2.08 15.67 -10.00
CA ALA A 2 -2.68 15.04 -8.82
C ALA A 2 -4.20 14.84 -8.94
N ARG A 3 -4.93 15.68 -9.66
CA ARG A 3 -6.39 15.61 -9.79
C ARG A 3 -6.91 14.25 -10.31
N GLN A 4 -6.17 13.54 -11.15
CA GLN A 4 -6.59 12.22 -11.62
C GLN A 4 -6.76 11.20 -10.47
N TYR A 5 -6.06 11.40 -9.37
CA TYR A 5 -6.11 10.54 -8.20
C TYR A 5 -7.22 10.90 -7.20
N THR A 6 -8.14 11.79 -7.57
CA THR A 6 -9.42 12.00 -6.86
C THR A 6 -10.57 11.25 -7.53
N LEU A 7 -10.33 10.63 -8.69
CA LEU A 7 -11.35 9.95 -9.48
C LEU A 7 -11.41 8.46 -9.14
N ASP A 8 -12.54 7.85 -9.45
CA ASP A 8 -12.75 6.41 -9.38
C ASP A 8 -11.75 5.65 -10.25
N SER A 9 -11.45 4.45 -9.86
CA SER A 9 -10.63 3.52 -10.63
C SER A 9 -11.26 2.12 -10.64
N THR A 10 -10.68 1.21 -11.41
CA THR A 10 -11.30 -0.09 -11.71
C THR A 10 -11.63 -0.91 -10.47
N ILE A 11 -10.72 -0.92 -9.48
CA ILE A 11 -10.88 -1.73 -8.25
C ILE A 11 -11.33 -0.84 -7.08
N VAL A 12 -11.13 0.47 -7.17
CA VAL A 12 -11.49 1.44 -6.13
C VAL A 12 -12.53 2.42 -6.68
N PRO A 13 -13.81 2.02 -6.76
CA PRO A 13 -14.90 2.92 -7.05
C PRO A 13 -15.22 3.80 -5.83
N SER A 14 -16.03 4.84 -6.03
CA SER A 14 -16.57 5.65 -4.94
C SER A 14 -17.34 4.78 -3.94
N SER A 15 -17.07 4.98 -2.65
CA SER A 15 -17.73 4.29 -1.55
C SER A 15 -18.14 5.28 -0.47
N ALA A 16 -19.44 5.43 -0.26
CA ALA A 16 -19.97 6.24 0.83
C ALA A 16 -19.62 5.64 2.21
N ALA A 17 -19.52 4.31 2.30
CA ALA A 17 -19.15 3.62 3.52
C ALA A 17 -17.67 3.86 3.88
N ALA A 18 -16.75 3.76 2.91
CA ALA A 18 -15.34 4.08 3.11
C ALA A 18 -15.12 5.56 3.46
N THR A 19 -15.85 6.47 2.78
CA THR A 19 -15.84 7.90 3.09
C THR A 19 -16.32 8.14 4.52
N GLY A 20 -17.42 7.51 4.93
CA GLY A 20 -17.95 7.59 6.30
C GLY A 20 -17.01 7.00 7.35
N PHE A 21 -16.22 5.99 7.00
CA PHE A 21 -15.15 5.48 7.86
C PHE A 21 -14.00 6.48 8.01
N ALA A 22 -13.60 7.15 6.94
CA ALA A 22 -12.50 8.11 6.98
C ALA A 22 -12.89 9.45 7.64
N ALA A 23 -14.09 9.97 7.38
CA ALA A 23 -14.53 11.31 7.73
C ALA A 23 -14.29 11.74 9.18
N PRO A 24 -14.48 10.90 10.22
CA PRO A 24 -14.24 11.31 11.61
C PRO A 24 -12.79 11.71 11.92
N SER A 25 -11.83 11.30 11.10
CA SER A 25 -10.43 11.71 11.26
C SER A 25 -10.15 13.12 10.71
N PHE A 26 -11.05 13.67 9.87
CA PHE A 26 -10.87 14.92 9.14
C PHE A 26 -11.80 16.04 9.65
N GLU A 27 -11.68 16.36 10.92
CA GLU A 27 -12.43 17.46 11.52
C GLU A 27 -11.93 18.83 11.01
N PRO A 28 -12.81 19.83 10.87
CA PRO A 28 -12.42 21.18 10.48
C PRO A 28 -11.32 21.75 11.38
N GLY A 29 -10.24 22.24 10.76
CA GLY A 29 -9.10 22.81 11.47
C GLY A 29 -8.05 21.80 11.97
N ARG A 30 -8.29 20.51 11.85
CA ARG A 30 -7.29 19.49 12.19
C ARG A 30 -6.18 19.49 11.12
N PRO A 31 -4.88 19.51 11.50
CA PRO A 31 -3.78 19.36 10.56
C PRO A 31 -3.90 18.06 9.76
N LEU A 32 -3.61 18.12 8.45
CA LEU A 32 -3.78 16.97 7.56
C LEU A 32 -2.94 15.75 8.01
N VAL A 33 -1.72 15.98 8.46
CA VAL A 33 -0.84 14.90 8.97
C VAL A 33 -1.47 14.19 10.17
N ASP A 34 -2.04 14.96 11.11
CA ASP A 34 -2.72 14.40 12.29
C ASP A 34 -3.98 13.61 11.91
N ALA A 35 -4.72 14.10 10.90
CA ALA A 35 -5.89 13.41 10.37
C ALA A 35 -5.50 12.08 9.69
N LEU A 36 -4.44 12.07 8.90
CA LEU A 36 -3.90 10.87 8.25
C LEU A 36 -3.39 9.85 9.28
N THR A 37 -2.67 10.31 10.30
CA THR A 37 -2.20 9.46 11.42
C THR A 37 -3.39 8.83 12.14
N ASP A 38 -4.42 9.61 12.46
CA ASP A 38 -5.61 9.08 13.12
C ASP A 38 -6.35 8.04 12.25
N LEU A 39 -6.49 8.30 10.96
CA LEU A 39 -7.12 7.35 10.04
C LEU A 39 -6.35 6.02 9.98
N ALA A 40 -5.02 6.08 9.83
CA ALA A 40 -4.19 4.88 9.83
C ALA A 40 -4.28 4.12 11.15
N GLY A 41 -4.17 4.80 12.28
CA GLY A 41 -4.29 4.20 13.60
C GLY A 41 -5.67 3.59 13.87
N ARG A 42 -6.75 4.20 13.37
CA ARG A 42 -8.10 3.62 13.48
C ARG A 42 -8.22 2.35 12.65
N LEU A 43 -7.71 2.33 11.43
CA LEU A 43 -7.68 1.14 10.59
C LEU A 43 -6.86 0.04 11.27
N TYR A 44 -5.63 0.33 11.67
CA TYR A 44 -4.73 -0.60 12.33
C TYR A 44 -5.35 -1.26 13.59
N ARG A 45 -6.07 -0.49 14.41
CA ARG A 45 -6.69 -0.99 15.65
C ARG A 45 -7.99 -1.75 15.43
N THR A 46 -8.67 -1.55 14.30
CA THR A 46 -10.04 -2.08 14.10
C THR A 46 -10.13 -3.12 12.99
N PHE A 47 -9.03 -3.40 12.28
CA PHE A 47 -8.96 -4.42 11.25
C PHE A 47 -7.92 -5.48 11.59
N GLU A 48 -8.20 -6.70 11.19
CA GLU A 48 -7.31 -7.84 11.33
C GLU A 48 -6.51 -8.02 10.03
N PHE A 49 -5.17 -8.14 10.14
CA PHE A 49 -4.35 -8.59 9.01
C PHE A 49 -4.51 -10.09 8.84
N ALA A 50 -5.24 -10.52 7.82
CA ALA A 50 -5.66 -11.90 7.61
C ALA A 50 -5.39 -12.36 6.17
N PRO A 51 -4.21 -12.93 5.88
CA PRO A 51 -3.91 -13.52 4.58
C PRO A 51 -4.93 -14.60 4.22
N GLY A 52 -5.48 -14.53 2.99
CA GLY A 52 -6.49 -15.47 2.50
C GLY A 52 -7.95 -15.10 2.87
N ALA A 53 -8.19 -14.06 3.67
CA ALA A 53 -9.55 -13.58 3.95
C ALA A 53 -10.21 -12.89 2.75
N THR A 54 -9.40 -12.37 1.84
CA THR A 54 -9.79 -11.60 0.65
C THR A 54 -9.09 -12.11 -0.60
N THR A 55 -9.54 -11.62 -1.74
CA THR A 55 -8.89 -11.79 -3.04
C THR A 55 -8.59 -10.43 -3.65
N VAL A 56 -7.77 -10.39 -4.70
CA VAL A 56 -7.42 -9.15 -5.43
C VAL A 56 -8.66 -8.33 -5.85
N SER A 57 -9.79 -9.00 -6.09
CA SER A 57 -11.04 -8.39 -6.56
C SER A 57 -12.08 -8.18 -5.45
N THR A 58 -11.76 -8.42 -4.18
CA THR A 58 -12.70 -8.20 -3.09
C THR A 58 -13.09 -6.71 -3.01
N PRO A 59 -14.39 -6.37 -3.07
CA PRO A 59 -14.84 -4.98 -3.04
C PRO A 59 -14.46 -4.27 -1.72
N VAL A 60 -14.16 -2.98 -1.80
CA VAL A 60 -13.80 -2.14 -0.65
C VAL A 60 -14.84 -2.19 0.47
N ASP A 61 -16.13 -2.17 0.13
CA ASP A 61 -17.22 -2.22 1.11
C ASP A 61 -17.29 -3.57 1.84
N GLU A 62 -16.88 -4.65 1.16
CA GLU A 62 -16.80 -5.97 1.77
C GLU A 62 -15.61 -6.07 2.76
N VAL A 63 -14.45 -5.52 2.38
CA VAL A 63 -13.30 -5.39 3.29
C VAL A 63 -13.69 -4.59 4.53
N LEU A 64 -14.38 -3.46 4.34
CA LEU A 64 -14.87 -2.63 5.44
C LEU A 64 -15.83 -3.37 6.36
N ALA A 65 -16.76 -4.16 5.81
CA ALA A 65 -17.73 -4.94 6.58
C ALA A 65 -17.08 -6.09 7.35
N ARG A 66 -16.13 -6.78 6.73
CA ARG A 66 -15.41 -7.92 7.33
C ARG A 66 -14.42 -7.49 8.43
N ARG A 67 -13.89 -6.26 8.36
CA ARG A 67 -12.80 -5.77 9.22
C ARG A 67 -11.55 -6.66 9.16
N ALA A 68 -11.29 -7.28 8.01
CA ALA A 68 -10.14 -8.16 7.79
C ALA A 68 -9.68 -8.08 6.33
N GLY A 69 -8.38 -8.20 6.11
CA GLY A 69 -7.77 -8.16 4.79
C GLY A 69 -6.25 -8.13 4.84
N VAL A 70 -5.64 -7.73 3.74
CA VAL A 70 -4.19 -7.57 3.60
C VAL A 70 -3.83 -6.14 3.21
N CYS A 71 -2.54 -5.84 3.05
CA CYS A 71 -2.04 -4.49 2.74
C CYS A 71 -2.72 -3.87 1.51
N GLN A 72 -2.98 -4.65 0.45
CA GLN A 72 -3.72 -4.19 -0.72
C GLN A 72 -5.12 -3.68 -0.36
N ASP A 73 -5.86 -4.44 0.46
CA ASP A 73 -7.23 -4.10 0.87
C ASP A 73 -7.26 -2.83 1.70
N PHE A 74 -6.31 -2.69 2.63
CA PHE A 74 -6.21 -1.53 3.51
C PHE A 74 -5.80 -0.27 2.74
N ALA A 75 -4.92 -0.42 1.74
CA ALA A 75 -4.60 0.65 0.81
C ALA A 75 -5.84 1.07 0.00
N HIS A 76 -6.59 0.13 -0.59
CA HIS A 76 -7.80 0.43 -1.36
C HIS A 76 -8.89 1.09 -0.52
N LEU A 77 -9.13 0.61 0.71
CA LEU A 77 -10.08 1.21 1.63
C LEU A 77 -9.69 2.65 1.98
N THR A 78 -8.40 2.88 2.25
CA THR A 78 -7.87 4.21 2.54
C THR A 78 -8.02 5.15 1.34
N ILE A 79 -7.69 4.67 0.12
CA ILE A 79 -7.86 5.44 -1.12
C ILE A 79 -9.32 5.82 -1.33
N ALA A 80 -10.25 4.86 -1.20
CA ALA A 80 -11.69 5.13 -1.38
C ALA A 80 -12.19 6.18 -0.37
N GLY A 81 -11.80 6.05 0.89
CA GLY A 81 -12.16 7.00 1.94
C GLY A 81 -11.63 8.41 1.67
N LEU A 82 -10.34 8.53 1.35
CA LEU A 82 -9.68 9.82 1.11
C LEU A 82 -10.16 10.49 -0.18
N ARG A 83 -10.36 9.74 -1.26
CA ARG A 83 -10.95 10.27 -2.50
C ARG A 83 -12.36 10.78 -2.29
N GLY A 84 -13.17 10.08 -1.50
CA GLY A 84 -14.51 10.52 -1.12
C GLY A 84 -14.53 11.84 -0.33
N LEU A 85 -13.43 12.18 0.35
CA LEU A 85 -13.20 13.48 0.99
C LEU A 85 -12.53 14.51 0.07
N GLY A 86 -12.30 14.18 -1.22
CA GLY A 86 -11.67 15.06 -2.19
C GLY A 86 -10.14 15.10 -2.14
N LEU A 87 -9.50 14.22 -1.39
CA LEU A 87 -8.05 14.14 -1.28
C LEU A 87 -7.47 13.23 -2.38
N ALA A 88 -6.55 13.79 -3.18
CA ALA A 88 -5.86 13.02 -4.20
C ALA A 88 -4.96 11.96 -3.55
N THR A 89 -5.29 10.68 -3.80
CA THR A 89 -4.62 9.55 -3.17
C THR A 89 -4.34 8.47 -4.20
N ARG A 90 -3.09 8.01 -4.27
CA ARG A 90 -2.64 6.95 -5.17
C ARG A 90 -2.22 5.70 -4.39
N TYR A 91 -2.32 4.57 -5.06
CA TYR A 91 -1.80 3.29 -4.61
C TYR A 91 -0.30 3.22 -4.89
N VAL A 92 0.46 2.71 -3.94
CA VAL A 92 1.90 2.47 -4.11
C VAL A 92 2.17 0.97 -3.96
N SER A 93 2.90 0.43 -4.92
CA SER A 93 3.42 -0.94 -4.91
C SER A 93 4.92 -0.91 -4.71
N GLY A 94 5.43 -1.74 -3.82
CA GLY A 94 6.84 -1.79 -3.51
C GLY A 94 7.22 -2.92 -2.58
N TYR A 95 8.31 -2.73 -1.88
CA TYR A 95 8.82 -3.68 -0.90
C TYR A 95 9.07 -2.98 0.43
N LEU A 96 8.82 -3.71 1.51
CA LEU A 96 9.14 -3.28 2.87
C LEU A 96 10.23 -4.20 3.43
N GLU A 97 11.35 -3.59 3.83
CA GLU A 97 12.41 -4.31 4.52
C GLU A 97 11.89 -4.90 5.84
N THR A 98 12.01 -6.21 5.98
CA THR A 98 11.63 -6.94 7.18
C THR A 98 12.79 -7.03 8.16
N LEU A 99 12.65 -6.42 9.33
CA LEU A 99 13.66 -6.52 10.37
C LEU A 99 13.57 -7.87 11.09
N PRO A 100 14.69 -8.55 11.31
CA PRO A 100 14.69 -9.80 12.07
C PRO A 100 14.33 -9.53 13.53
N PRO A 101 13.72 -10.50 14.21
CA PRO A 101 13.54 -10.42 15.67
C PRO A 101 14.88 -10.20 16.38
N PRO A 102 14.89 -9.50 17.52
CA PRO A 102 16.11 -9.27 18.28
C PRO A 102 16.92 -10.55 18.54
N GLY A 103 18.21 -10.54 18.19
CA GLY A 103 19.12 -11.64 18.39
C GLY A 103 19.04 -12.78 17.35
N ARG A 104 18.26 -12.61 16.27
CA ARG A 104 18.24 -13.55 15.15
C ARG A 104 18.85 -12.92 13.89
N ALA A 105 19.53 -13.76 13.11
CA ALA A 105 19.99 -13.35 11.79
C ALA A 105 18.79 -13.14 10.85
N ARG A 106 18.90 -12.16 9.93
CA ARG A 106 17.95 -11.96 8.85
C ARG A 106 17.94 -13.19 7.92
N LEU A 107 16.75 -13.63 7.55
CA LEU A 107 16.61 -14.69 6.56
C LEU A 107 16.64 -14.08 5.15
N VAL A 108 17.41 -14.66 4.25
CA VAL A 108 17.42 -14.27 2.83
C VAL A 108 16.06 -14.58 2.23
N GLY A 109 15.48 -13.61 1.50
CA GLY A 109 14.16 -13.75 0.89
C GLY A 109 12.98 -13.61 1.86
N ALA A 110 13.21 -13.03 3.04
CA ALA A 110 12.15 -12.82 4.03
C ALA A 110 11.27 -11.60 3.74
N ASP A 111 11.70 -10.73 2.83
CA ASP A 111 10.93 -9.55 2.48
C ASP A 111 9.77 -9.90 1.55
N VAL A 112 8.70 -9.17 1.69
CA VAL A 112 7.48 -9.40 0.92
C VAL A 112 7.11 -8.14 0.13
N SER A 113 6.44 -8.35 -0.99
CA SER A 113 5.80 -7.24 -1.67
C SER A 113 4.81 -6.58 -0.71
N HIS A 114 4.77 -5.26 -0.73
CA HIS A 114 3.95 -4.47 0.15
C HIS A 114 3.20 -3.40 -0.62
N ALA A 115 2.09 -2.95 -0.05
CA ALA A 115 1.26 -1.90 -0.61
C ALA A 115 0.93 -0.86 0.45
N TRP A 116 0.95 0.39 0.04
CA TRP A 116 0.56 1.53 0.86
C TRP A 116 -0.07 2.62 0.01
N VAL A 117 -0.33 3.77 0.58
CA VAL A 117 -0.93 4.89 -0.13
C VAL A 117 -0.01 6.10 -0.13
N SER A 118 -0.16 6.94 -1.15
CA SER A 118 0.51 8.23 -1.21
C SER A 118 -0.54 9.32 -1.38
N VAL A 119 -0.55 10.30 -0.48
CA VAL A 119 -1.55 11.38 -0.42
C VAL A 119 -0.91 12.69 -0.88
N PHE A 120 -1.55 13.41 -1.77
CA PHE A 120 -1.05 14.69 -2.24
C PHE A 120 -1.40 15.82 -1.26
N VAL A 121 -0.37 16.49 -0.78
CA VAL A 121 -0.47 17.67 0.08
C VAL A 121 -0.03 18.90 -0.71
N PRO A 122 -0.89 19.90 -0.92
CA PRO A 122 -0.52 21.12 -1.61
C PRO A 122 0.74 21.76 -1.00
N GLN A 123 1.66 22.24 -1.85
CA GLN A 123 2.94 22.86 -1.49
C GLN A 123 4.00 21.92 -0.87
N VAL A 124 3.63 20.71 -0.46
CA VAL A 124 4.55 19.69 0.07
C VAL A 124 4.84 18.61 -0.96
N GLY A 125 3.80 18.16 -1.67
CA GLY A 125 3.89 17.04 -2.62
C GLY A 125 3.20 15.79 -2.09
N TRP A 126 3.74 14.64 -2.45
CA TRP A 126 3.20 13.34 -2.08
C TRP A 126 3.79 12.87 -0.75
N ILE A 127 2.93 12.44 0.16
CA ILE A 127 3.31 11.87 1.46
C ILE A 127 2.81 10.43 1.50
N ASP A 128 3.70 9.51 1.79
CA ASP A 128 3.42 8.08 1.80
C ASP A 128 3.02 7.61 3.21
N LEU A 129 1.84 6.98 3.29
CA LEU A 129 1.23 6.48 4.52
C LEU A 129 0.96 4.98 4.38
N ASP A 130 1.41 4.20 5.34
CA ASP A 130 1.12 2.76 5.43
C ASP A 130 0.04 2.48 6.48
N PRO A 131 -1.22 2.29 6.05
CA PRO A 131 -2.31 2.01 6.96
C PRO A 131 -2.25 0.59 7.57
N THR A 132 -1.44 -0.30 6.99
CA THR A 132 -1.24 -1.67 7.50
C THR A 132 -0.36 -1.67 8.76
N ASN A 133 0.63 -0.78 8.81
CA ASN A 133 1.60 -0.70 9.89
C ASN A 133 1.46 0.56 10.76
N ASP A 134 0.40 1.36 10.55
CA ASP A 134 0.11 2.60 11.30
C ASP A 134 1.30 3.57 11.33
N GLN A 135 1.92 3.82 10.16
CA GLN A 135 3.08 4.70 10.08
C GLN A 135 3.21 5.38 8.70
N PHE A 136 3.94 6.48 8.66
CA PHE A 136 4.42 7.03 7.40
C PHE A 136 5.60 6.19 6.88
N ALA A 137 5.71 6.09 5.55
CA ALA A 137 6.85 5.40 4.94
C ALA A 137 8.17 6.09 5.32
N ASN A 138 9.17 5.28 5.53
CA ASN A 138 10.53 5.69 5.90
C ASN A 138 11.55 5.00 4.98
N GLU A 139 12.84 5.02 5.33
CA GLU A 139 13.94 4.48 4.54
C GLU A 139 13.84 2.96 4.25
N ARG A 140 13.00 2.23 4.98
CA ARG A 140 12.77 0.79 4.75
C ARG A 140 11.76 0.50 3.64
N TYR A 141 11.11 1.53 3.10
CA TYR A 141 10.10 1.39 2.04
C TYR A 141 10.72 1.65 0.68
N VAL A 142 10.74 0.62 -0.17
CA VAL A 142 11.26 0.72 -1.54
C VAL A 142 10.08 0.82 -2.50
N THR A 143 9.77 2.03 -2.98
CA THR A 143 8.74 2.25 -3.99
C THR A 143 9.19 1.72 -5.35
N VAL A 144 8.39 0.82 -5.94
CA VAL A 144 8.62 0.31 -7.29
C VAL A 144 7.74 1.05 -8.30
N ALA A 145 6.46 1.23 -7.98
CA ALA A 145 5.51 1.90 -8.86
C ALA A 145 4.33 2.47 -8.07
N TRP A 146 3.61 3.41 -8.69
CA TRP A 146 2.36 3.94 -8.18
C TRP A 146 1.30 4.03 -9.28
N GLY A 147 0.04 3.92 -8.90
CA GLY A 147 -1.09 3.97 -9.80
C GLY A 147 -2.38 4.40 -9.10
N ARG A 148 -3.50 4.29 -9.79
CA ARG A 148 -4.81 4.62 -9.23
C ARG A 148 -5.29 3.55 -8.25
N ASP A 149 -4.97 2.30 -8.55
CA ASP A 149 -5.23 1.12 -7.74
C ASP A 149 -4.25 -0.02 -8.12
N TYR A 150 -4.39 -1.19 -7.52
CA TYR A 150 -3.56 -2.36 -7.81
C TYR A 150 -3.53 -2.75 -9.28
N SER A 151 -4.62 -2.56 -10.05
CA SER A 151 -4.67 -2.97 -11.47
C SER A 151 -3.70 -2.22 -12.37
N ASP A 152 -3.31 -1.00 -11.97
CA ASP A 152 -2.32 -0.20 -12.69
C ASP A 152 -0.88 -0.70 -12.43
N VAL A 153 -0.60 -1.25 -11.25
CA VAL A 153 0.76 -1.55 -10.78
C VAL A 153 0.89 -2.91 -10.06
N PRO A 154 0.37 -4.00 -10.62
CA PRO A 154 0.56 -5.31 -10.01
C PRO A 154 2.05 -5.66 -10.01
N PRO A 155 2.59 -6.26 -8.93
CA PRO A 155 4.00 -6.64 -8.85
C PRO A 155 4.44 -7.59 -9.97
N LEU A 156 3.53 -8.45 -10.42
CA LEU A 156 3.73 -9.35 -11.54
C LEU A 156 2.46 -9.37 -12.39
N LYS A 157 2.63 -9.19 -13.70
CA LYS A 157 1.55 -9.34 -14.69
C LYS A 157 2.07 -10.04 -15.91
N GLY A 158 1.39 -11.11 -16.33
CA GLY A 158 1.76 -11.87 -17.52
C GLY A 158 0.66 -12.80 -17.97
N VAL A 159 0.85 -13.38 -19.15
CA VAL A 159 -0.01 -14.43 -19.71
C VAL A 159 0.89 -15.61 -20.05
N ILE A 160 0.56 -16.78 -19.53
CA ILE A 160 1.29 -18.02 -19.82
C ILE A 160 0.37 -18.91 -20.66
N PHE A 161 0.84 -19.28 -21.83
CA PHE A 161 0.20 -20.32 -22.65
C PHE A 161 0.86 -21.67 -22.31
N THR A 162 0.11 -22.56 -21.71
CA THR A 162 0.63 -23.87 -21.27
C THR A 162 -0.48 -24.92 -21.36
N GLU A 163 -0.11 -26.17 -21.66
CA GLU A 163 -0.98 -27.33 -21.57
C GLU A 163 -0.94 -27.98 -20.17
N SER A 164 -0.14 -27.45 -19.26
CA SER A 164 -0.01 -27.97 -17.90
C SER A 164 -1.20 -27.60 -17.03
N GLU A 165 -1.78 -28.57 -16.34
CA GLU A 165 -2.84 -28.37 -15.34
C GLU A 165 -2.31 -27.86 -13.99
N ARG A 166 -0.99 -27.89 -13.79
CA ARG A 166 -0.36 -27.44 -12.55
C ARG A 166 0.56 -26.26 -12.81
N GLN A 167 0.36 -25.22 -12.02
CA GLN A 167 1.21 -24.04 -12.02
C GLN A 167 1.69 -23.77 -10.59
N ALA A 168 2.93 -23.36 -10.46
CA ALA A 168 3.51 -22.89 -9.22
C ALA A 168 4.24 -21.57 -9.50
N LEU A 169 4.05 -20.59 -8.63
CA LEU A 169 4.79 -19.35 -8.62
C LEU A 169 5.53 -19.25 -7.30
N GLU A 170 6.85 -19.09 -7.37
CA GLU A 170 7.67 -18.83 -6.21
C GLU A 170 8.30 -17.43 -6.40
N VAL A 171 8.19 -16.60 -5.38
CA VAL A 171 8.75 -15.23 -5.37
C VAL A 171 9.61 -15.07 -4.13
N THR A 172 10.85 -14.69 -4.33
CA THR A 172 11.80 -14.39 -3.26
C THR A 172 12.23 -12.94 -3.39
N VAL A 173 12.18 -12.20 -2.31
CA VAL A 173 12.57 -10.79 -2.25
C VAL A 173 13.57 -10.59 -1.11
N ASP A 174 14.59 -9.80 -1.36
CA ASP A 174 15.59 -9.41 -0.39
C ASP A 174 15.94 -7.93 -0.59
N ALA A 175 15.49 -7.07 0.32
CA ALA A 175 15.78 -5.65 0.34
C ALA A 175 16.84 -5.39 1.42
N VAL A 176 18.03 -4.99 1.02
CA VAL A 176 19.17 -4.75 1.92
C VAL A 176 19.71 -3.34 1.71
N GLU A 177 20.11 -2.71 2.78
CA GLU A 177 20.90 -1.49 2.70
C GLU A 177 22.28 -1.81 2.13
N ILE A 178 22.68 -1.06 1.12
CA ILE A 178 24.01 -1.17 0.51
C ILE A 178 24.81 0.08 0.82
N ALA A 179 26.09 -0.11 1.13
CA ALA A 179 27.02 1.02 1.37
C ALA A 179 27.25 1.81 0.08
N GLU A 180 27.54 3.11 0.19
CA GLU A 180 27.80 3.97 -0.98
C GLU A 180 28.96 3.50 -1.86
N ASP A 181 29.92 2.75 -1.31
CA ASP A 181 31.08 2.17 -1.98
C ASP A 181 30.85 0.73 -2.46
N ASP A 182 29.62 0.20 -2.36
CA ASP A 182 29.31 -1.15 -2.81
C ASP A 182 29.49 -1.29 -4.33
N PRO A 183 30.23 -2.31 -4.79
CA PRO A 183 30.48 -2.53 -6.23
C PRO A 183 29.20 -2.73 -7.06
N VAL A 184 28.08 -3.10 -6.45
CA VAL A 184 26.76 -3.20 -7.10
C VAL A 184 26.33 -1.85 -7.65
N LEU A 185 26.58 -0.73 -6.93
CA LEU A 185 26.25 0.62 -7.39
C LEU A 185 27.08 1.04 -8.62
N ALA A 186 28.29 0.56 -8.77
CA ALA A 186 29.15 0.86 -9.93
C ALA A 186 28.61 0.26 -11.25
N GLY A 187 27.75 -0.76 -11.17
CA GLY A 187 27.09 -1.40 -12.32
C GLY A 187 25.79 -0.72 -12.77
N VAL A 188 25.17 0.07 -11.91
CA VAL A 188 23.87 0.72 -12.17
C VAL A 188 24.01 2.07 -12.91
N ALA A 189 25.19 2.68 -12.88
CA ALA A 189 25.47 4.00 -13.48
C ALA A 189 25.87 3.95 -14.99
N ARG A 190 25.47 2.90 -15.74
CA ARG A 190 25.76 2.80 -17.18
C ARG A 190 24.49 2.69 -18.03
#